data_273ec2fb22d5466480d4ac32b5bfacb1
#
_entry.id   273ec2fb22d5466480d4ac32b5bfacb1
#
_cell.length_a   1.000
_cell.length_b   1.000
_cell.length_c   1.000
_cell.angle_alpha   90.00
_cell.angle_beta   90.00
_cell.angle_gamma   90.00
#
_symmetry.space_group_name_H-M   'P 1'
#
loop_
_entity.id
_entity.type
_entity.pdbx_description
1 polymer ?
#
loop_
_entity_poly.entity_id
_entity_poly.type
_entity_poly.pdbx_seq_one_letter_code
_entity_poly.pdbx_strand_id
1 'polypeptide(L)'
;MKQLLFAGLICTIVVACAAPPAESTGDELHALFEEAWQFQMKENPLWATAVGIHDYNDRLPSFTIEDLERQAEYDQGVLDRLHAIDRDGLEAVDRINYDMFERRLSDRLTGFEFKEYLIPITAESGFHTGFARLPERVPLRTTQDYENYIARLRAFPLYAEQHIEIMREGIATGYVLPRIVMEGYESTIEPHLVDDVSTSVFWKPFESFSNAVPEAEHERLRQAGMGAIRDNVIPAYRAWYRFILDEYIPSASPIIGASELPNGTEYYEYLVRHHTTLDVTPQEVHDIGLAEVARIRSEMEAIIEEVGFEGSFAEFLDFLRTDPQFFVDTPEELLKEASFIAKKMDGKLPTYFKTLPRLPYGVAPVPDHIAPKYTAGRYVGAPLGSTQPGYYWVNTYALESRPLWALPALTLHEAVPGHHLQNALRQELEDLPDFRRFSGINAYGEGWGLYCEKLGVEAGIYTTPYEHFGRLTYEMWRAARLVVDTGMHYLGWSRQQGLDFLAENTALSLHEITTETDRYISWPGQALAYKMGEIKIRELRERAEEELGEDFDIREFHEVILMNGPVPLTVLEDQIEALIENGGVAG
;
A
#
# COMPACT_ATOMS: atom_id res chain seq x y z
N MET A 1 -82.71 -48.55 19.25
CA MET A 1 -81.74 -47.81 20.06
C MET A 1 -80.42 -48.55 19.92
N LYS A 2 -79.51 -48.02 19.05
CA LYS A 2 -78.17 -48.56 18.86
C LYS A 2 -77.21 -47.41 19.22
N GLN A 3 -76.44 -47.64 20.29
CA GLN A 3 -75.33 -46.73 20.66
C GLN A 3 -74.11 -47.00 19.76
N LEU A 4 -73.62 -45.97 19.09
CA LEU A 4 -72.33 -45.99 18.38
C LEU A 4 -71.26 -45.44 19.33
N LEU A 5 -70.27 -46.28 19.67
CA LEU A 5 -69.07 -45.92 20.33
C LEU A 5 -68.08 -45.34 19.28
N PHE A 6 -67.67 -44.09 19.45
CA PHE A 6 -66.54 -43.45 18.68
C PHE A 6 -65.25 -43.67 19.47
N ALA A 7 -64.34 -44.48 18.93
CA ALA A 7 -62.98 -44.58 19.44
C ALA A 7 -62.10 -43.51 18.76
N GLY A 8 -61.71 -42.54 19.54
CA GLY A 8 -60.75 -41.47 19.06
C GLY A 8 -59.31 -42.00 19.10
N LEU A 9 -58.68 -42.08 17.95
CA LEU A 9 -57.28 -42.41 17.80
C LEU A 9 -56.46 -41.11 18.01
N ILE A 10 -55.73 -40.99 19.14
CA ILE A 10 -54.82 -39.90 19.41
C ILE A 10 -53.49 -40.25 18.71
N CYS A 11 -53.19 -39.62 17.57
CA CYS A 11 -51.87 -39.64 16.93
C CYS A 11 -50.95 -38.66 17.65
N THR A 12 -50.04 -39.16 18.45
CA THR A 12 -48.93 -38.35 19.03
C THR A 12 -47.88 -38.15 17.95
N ILE A 13 -47.83 -36.92 17.39
CA ILE A 13 -46.74 -36.51 16.51
C ILE A 13 -45.52 -36.24 17.40
N VAL A 14 -44.54 -37.14 17.37
CA VAL A 14 -43.21 -36.89 17.92
C VAL A 14 -42.47 -36.02 16.91
N VAL A 15 -42.39 -34.74 17.18
CA VAL A 15 -41.48 -33.84 16.45
C VAL A 15 -40.07 -34.17 16.96
N ALA A 16 -39.34 -34.95 16.18
CA ALA A 16 -37.89 -35.08 16.39
C ALA A 16 -37.25 -33.74 16.08
N CYS A 17 -36.81 -33.00 17.11
CA CYS A 17 -35.86 -31.92 16.91
C CYS A 17 -34.60 -32.56 16.32
N ALA A 18 -34.38 -32.39 15.02
CA ALA A 18 -33.08 -32.62 14.42
C ALA A 18 -32.09 -31.69 15.11
N ALA A 19 -31.00 -32.24 15.62
CA ALA A 19 -29.87 -31.41 16.06
C ALA A 19 -29.44 -30.53 14.87
N PRO A 20 -29.03 -29.27 15.10
CA PRO A 20 -28.46 -28.49 14.02
C PRO A 20 -27.32 -29.28 13.37
N PRO A 21 -27.16 -29.20 12.04
CA PRO A 21 -26.03 -29.84 11.38
C PRO A 21 -24.74 -29.40 12.10
N ALA A 22 -23.82 -30.32 12.30
CA ALA A 22 -22.51 -29.98 12.82
C ALA A 22 -21.91 -28.92 11.88
N GLU A 23 -21.40 -27.85 12.45
CA GLU A 23 -20.69 -26.80 11.67
C GLU A 23 -19.58 -27.47 10.87
N SER A 24 -19.44 -27.12 9.59
CA SER A 24 -18.36 -27.62 8.78
C SER A 24 -17.03 -26.94 9.22
N THR A 25 -15.91 -27.57 8.93
CA THR A 25 -14.58 -27.00 9.20
C THR A 25 -14.43 -25.62 8.54
N GLY A 26 -15.03 -25.42 7.36
CA GLY A 26 -15.08 -24.13 6.69
C GLY A 26 -15.92 -23.09 7.44
N ASP A 27 -17.08 -23.47 8.00
CA ASP A 27 -17.92 -22.55 8.77
C ASP A 27 -17.19 -22.06 10.04
N GLU A 28 -16.45 -22.95 10.73
CA GLU A 28 -15.62 -22.59 11.89
C GLU A 28 -14.51 -21.61 11.50
N LEU A 29 -13.85 -21.84 10.37
CA LEU A 29 -12.81 -20.95 9.84
C LEU A 29 -13.35 -19.55 9.52
N HIS A 30 -14.48 -19.48 8.80
CA HIS A 30 -15.11 -18.20 8.45
C HIS A 30 -15.63 -17.45 9.68
N ALA A 31 -16.15 -18.14 10.68
CA ALA A 31 -16.53 -17.52 11.95
C ALA A 31 -15.33 -16.92 12.69
N LEU A 32 -14.16 -17.57 12.64
CA LEU A 32 -12.93 -17.06 13.22
C LEU A 32 -12.43 -15.79 12.49
N PHE A 33 -12.51 -15.77 11.16
CA PHE A 33 -12.18 -14.59 10.36
C PHE A 33 -13.06 -13.38 10.73
N GLU A 34 -14.37 -13.60 10.82
CA GLU A 34 -15.33 -12.54 11.15
C GLU A 34 -15.10 -11.99 12.56
N GLU A 35 -14.90 -12.86 13.56
CA GLU A 35 -14.61 -12.44 14.93
C GLU A 35 -13.35 -11.59 15.00
N ALA A 36 -12.28 -12.05 14.36
CA ALA A 36 -11.02 -11.31 14.34
C ALA A 36 -11.13 -9.99 13.55
N TRP A 37 -11.91 -9.96 12.47
CA TRP A 37 -12.20 -8.74 11.72
C TRP A 37 -12.94 -7.72 12.58
N GLN A 38 -14.00 -8.11 13.28
CA GLN A 38 -14.76 -7.24 14.16
C GLN A 38 -13.90 -6.68 15.30
N PHE A 39 -13.03 -7.51 15.89
CA PHE A 39 -12.06 -7.05 16.88
C PHE A 39 -11.13 -5.99 16.29
N GLN A 40 -10.54 -6.24 15.14
CA GLN A 40 -9.65 -5.30 14.43
C GLN A 40 -10.33 -3.97 14.12
N MET A 41 -11.59 -3.98 13.67
CA MET A 41 -12.34 -2.76 13.35
C MET A 41 -12.60 -1.92 14.61
N LYS A 42 -12.86 -2.57 15.72
CA LYS A 42 -13.04 -1.91 17.02
C LYS A 42 -11.75 -1.28 17.54
N GLU A 43 -10.61 -1.98 17.40
CA GLU A 43 -9.30 -1.49 17.85
C GLU A 43 -8.72 -0.42 16.90
N ASN A 44 -9.12 -0.41 15.62
CA ASN A 44 -8.64 0.52 14.60
C ASN A 44 -9.76 1.36 13.96
N PRO A 45 -10.41 2.29 14.72
CA PRO A 45 -11.54 3.09 14.22
C PRO A 45 -11.26 3.90 12.95
N LEU A 46 -10.02 4.32 12.72
CA LEU A 46 -9.64 5.03 11.49
C LEU A 46 -9.64 4.08 10.28
N TRP A 47 -9.19 2.84 10.47
CA TRP A 47 -9.24 1.82 9.44
C TRP A 47 -10.68 1.36 9.18
N ALA A 48 -11.47 1.15 10.24
CA ALA A 48 -12.90 0.82 10.12
C ALA A 48 -13.63 1.85 9.24
N THR A 49 -13.41 3.16 9.47
CA THR A 49 -13.96 4.22 8.63
C THR A 49 -13.52 4.10 7.16
N ALA A 50 -12.25 3.77 6.92
CA ALA A 50 -11.69 3.67 5.57
C ALA A 50 -12.29 2.50 4.77
N VAL A 51 -12.65 1.40 5.43
CA VAL A 51 -13.29 0.22 4.80
C VAL A 51 -14.83 0.29 4.83
N GLY A 52 -15.41 1.41 5.27
CA GLY A 52 -16.86 1.65 5.23
C GLY A 52 -17.63 1.19 6.47
N ILE A 53 -16.96 0.80 7.56
CA ILE A 53 -17.57 0.47 8.85
C ILE A 53 -17.60 1.72 9.70
N HIS A 54 -18.81 2.23 10.00
CA HIS A 54 -19.03 3.55 10.58
C HIS A 54 -19.40 3.56 12.07
N ASP A 55 -19.44 2.39 12.71
CA ASP A 55 -19.83 2.23 14.12
C ASP A 55 -18.86 2.91 15.11
N TYR A 56 -17.64 3.20 14.66
CA TYR A 56 -16.56 3.74 15.49
C TYR A 56 -16.08 5.12 15.02
N ASN A 57 -16.88 5.84 14.23
CA ASN A 57 -16.49 7.12 13.62
C ASN A 57 -16.22 8.25 14.63
N ASP A 58 -16.67 8.10 15.87
CA ASP A 58 -16.47 9.05 16.96
C ASP A 58 -15.15 8.87 17.73
N ARG A 59 -14.33 7.84 17.39
CA ARG A 59 -13.16 7.41 18.17
C ARG A 59 -11.86 7.46 17.36
N LEU A 60 -10.75 7.53 18.11
CA LEU A 60 -9.39 7.23 17.65
C LEU A 60 -8.90 5.93 18.29
N PRO A 61 -7.91 5.24 17.68
CA PRO A 61 -7.28 4.07 18.30
C PRO A 61 -6.63 4.45 19.63
N SER A 62 -6.53 3.50 20.56
CA SER A 62 -5.62 3.61 21.68
C SER A 62 -4.26 3.04 21.32
N PHE A 63 -3.18 3.74 21.70
CA PHE A 63 -1.83 3.39 21.34
C PHE A 63 -0.92 3.38 22.57
N THR A 64 -1.30 2.61 23.61
CA THR A 64 -0.49 2.36 24.78
C THR A 64 0.19 1.00 24.69
N ILE A 65 1.30 0.80 25.42
CA ILE A 65 1.97 -0.52 25.49
C ILE A 65 1.01 -1.59 25.97
N GLU A 66 0.20 -1.30 27.00
CA GLU A 66 -0.81 -2.23 27.52
C GLU A 66 -1.86 -2.64 26.47
N ASP A 67 -2.32 -1.70 25.65
CA ASP A 67 -3.26 -2.00 24.56
C ASP A 67 -2.62 -2.84 23.46
N LEU A 68 -1.35 -2.56 23.13
CA LEU A 68 -0.59 -3.32 22.14
C LEU A 68 -0.31 -4.76 22.62
N GLU A 69 0.06 -4.93 23.90
CA GLU A 69 0.20 -6.25 24.52
C GLU A 69 -1.11 -7.03 24.49
N ARG A 70 -2.23 -6.41 24.87
CA ARG A 70 -3.56 -7.00 24.82
C ARG A 70 -3.96 -7.42 23.40
N GLN A 71 -3.61 -6.61 22.39
CA GLN A 71 -3.86 -6.95 20.99
C GLN A 71 -2.99 -8.13 20.53
N ALA A 72 -1.72 -8.18 20.93
CA ALA A 72 -0.84 -9.31 20.63
C ALA A 72 -1.30 -10.61 21.33
N GLU A 73 -1.74 -10.55 22.58
CA GLU A 73 -2.35 -11.69 23.28
C GLU A 73 -3.61 -12.20 22.58
N TYR A 74 -4.45 -11.28 22.10
CA TYR A 74 -5.64 -11.65 21.33
C TYR A 74 -5.25 -12.35 20.01
N ASP A 75 -4.28 -11.79 19.26
CA ASP A 75 -3.80 -12.37 17.99
C ASP A 75 -3.19 -13.76 18.21
N GLN A 76 -2.43 -13.97 19.29
CA GLN A 76 -1.91 -15.29 19.63
C GLN A 76 -3.06 -16.27 19.93
N GLY A 77 -4.09 -15.85 20.67
CA GLY A 77 -5.25 -16.68 20.93
C GLY A 77 -6.04 -17.04 19.67
N VAL A 78 -6.12 -16.13 18.70
CA VAL A 78 -6.73 -16.40 17.39
C VAL A 78 -5.87 -17.37 16.58
N LEU A 79 -4.54 -17.20 16.58
CA LEU A 79 -3.61 -18.09 15.90
C LEU A 79 -3.66 -19.53 16.47
N ASP A 80 -3.71 -19.67 17.78
CA ASP A 80 -3.84 -20.97 18.42
C ASP A 80 -5.16 -21.68 18.02
N ARG A 81 -6.26 -20.94 17.91
CA ARG A 81 -7.55 -21.46 17.43
C ARG A 81 -7.49 -21.82 15.94
N LEU A 82 -6.83 -21.01 15.13
CA LEU A 82 -6.64 -21.32 13.71
C LEU A 82 -5.87 -22.64 13.54
N HIS A 83 -4.81 -22.85 14.30
CA HIS A 83 -4.02 -24.09 14.27
C HIS A 83 -4.78 -25.33 14.77
N ALA A 84 -5.90 -25.16 15.48
CA ALA A 84 -6.78 -26.25 15.86
C ALA A 84 -7.72 -26.70 14.74
N ILE A 85 -7.90 -25.89 13.69
CA ILE A 85 -8.70 -26.20 12.51
C ILE A 85 -7.91 -27.14 11.58
N ASP A 86 -8.55 -28.24 11.15
CA ASP A 86 -7.95 -29.18 10.19
C ASP A 86 -7.85 -28.54 8.78
N ARG A 87 -6.68 -27.98 8.47
CA ARG A 87 -6.40 -27.32 7.19
C ARG A 87 -6.60 -28.24 5.98
N ASP A 88 -6.21 -29.53 6.10
CA ASP A 88 -6.29 -30.49 4.99
C ASP A 88 -7.73 -30.88 4.66
N GLY A 89 -8.64 -30.74 5.63
CA GLY A 89 -10.07 -30.94 5.46
C GLY A 89 -10.81 -29.76 4.80
N LEU A 90 -10.13 -28.62 4.55
CA LEU A 90 -10.73 -27.44 3.92
C LEU A 90 -10.79 -27.55 2.40
N GLU A 91 -11.73 -26.85 1.78
CA GLU A 91 -11.76 -26.62 0.34
C GLU A 91 -10.54 -25.79 -0.13
N ALA A 92 -10.18 -25.88 -1.41
CA ALA A 92 -8.96 -25.26 -1.94
C ALA A 92 -8.89 -23.75 -1.66
N VAL A 93 -10.00 -23.02 -1.84
CA VAL A 93 -10.06 -21.57 -1.57
C VAL A 93 -9.89 -21.26 -0.09
N ASP A 94 -10.42 -22.10 0.79
CA ASP A 94 -10.32 -21.91 2.23
C ASP A 94 -8.95 -22.28 2.78
N ARG A 95 -8.21 -23.19 2.14
CA ARG A 95 -6.79 -23.40 2.45
C ARG A 95 -5.98 -22.14 2.18
N ILE A 96 -6.22 -21.45 1.06
CA ILE A 96 -5.57 -20.17 0.77
C ILE A 96 -5.95 -19.11 1.81
N ASN A 97 -7.23 -19.03 2.18
CA ASN A 97 -7.71 -18.11 3.20
C ASN A 97 -7.04 -18.38 4.56
N TYR A 98 -6.91 -19.67 4.93
CA TYR A 98 -6.24 -20.10 6.15
C TYR A 98 -4.76 -19.66 6.16
N ASP A 99 -3.99 -19.98 5.11
CA ASP A 99 -2.56 -19.69 5.02
C ASP A 99 -2.29 -18.19 5.04
N MET A 100 -3.13 -17.40 4.37
CA MET A 100 -3.03 -15.94 4.41
C MET A 100 -3.37 -15.35 5.78
N PHE A 101 -4.34 -15.93 6.47
CA PHE A 101 -4.72 -15.46 7.79
C PHE A 101 -3.66 -15.82 8.84
N GLU A 102 -3.12 -17.04 8.78
CA GLU A 102 -1.98 -17.49 9.59
C GLU A 102 -0.79 -16.55 9.42
N ARG A 103 -0.39 -16.29 8.16
CA ARG A 103 0.69 -15.37 7.84
C ARG A 103 0.44 -13.99 8.43
N ARG A 104 -0.76 -13.44 8.26
CA ARG A 104 -1.11 -12.11 8.78
C ARG A 104 -0.98 -12.02 10.29
N LEU A 105 -1.44 -13.04 11.02
CA LEU A 105 -1.33 -13.10 12.48
C LEU A 105 0.15 -13.24 12.89
N SER A 106 0.89 -14.13 12.25
CA SER A 106 2.31 -14.37 12.51
C SER A 106 3.15 -13.11 12.24
N ASP A 107 2.91 -12.40 11.14
CA ASP A 107 3.61 -11.15 10.82
C ASP A 107 3.33 -10.07 11.89
N ARG A 108 2.09 -9.94 12.38
CA ARG A 108 1.75 -8.98 13.44
C ARG A 108 2.40 -9.33 14.78
N LEU A 109 2.44 -10.60 15.14
CA LEU A 109 3.10 -11.06 16.37
C LEU A 109 4.62 -10.86 16.28
N THR A 110 5.21 -11.18 15.13
CA THR A 110 6.65 -10.98 14.90
C THR A 110 7.01 -9.49 14.93
N GLY A 111 6.23 -8.62 14.30
CA GLY A 111 6.43 -7.16 14.38
C GLY A 111 6.31 -6.62 15.82
N PHE A 112 5.40 -7.19 16.61
CA PHE A 112 5.30 -6.87 18.03
C PHE A 112 6.54 -7.35 18.83
N GLU A 113 7.04 -8.55 18.57
CA GLU A 113 8.28 -9.08 19.19
C GLU A 113 9.50 -8.21 18.87
N PHE A 114 9.63 -7.74 17.63
CA PHE A 114 10.67 -6.79 17.21
C PHE A 114 10.41 -5.36 17.63
N LYS A 115 9.28 -5.09 18.30
CA LYS A 115 8.91 -3.77 18.84
C LYS A 115 8.80 -2.69 17.76
N GLU A 116 8.31 -3.02 16.57
CA GLU A 116 8.10 -2.06 15.47
C GLU A 116 7.28 -0.83 15.92
N TYR A 117 6.37 -1.03 16.86
CA TYR A 117 5.53 0.03 17.42
C TYR A 117 6.32 1.16 18.10
N LEU A 118 7.60 0.95 18.47
CA LEU A 118 8.43 1.98 19.07
C LEU A 118 8.91 3.03 18.06
N ILE A 119 8.82 2.74 16.75
CA ILE A 119 9.19 3.65 15.66
C ILE A 119 7.96 3.88 14.74
N PRO A 120 6.89 4.56 15.22
CA PRO A 120 5.64 4.72 14.47
C PRO A 120 5.69 5.84 13.42
N ILE A 121 6.86 6.21 12.96
CA ILE A 121 7.11 7.26 11.95
C ILE A 121 8.15 6.82 10.93
N THR A 122 8.10 7.43 9.74
CA THR A 122 9.15 7.35 8.72
C THR A 122 9.71 8.74 8.42
N ALA A 123 10.64 8.89 7.48
CA ALA A 123 11.19 10.19 7.06
C ALA A 123 10.12 11.22 6.64
N GLU A 124 8.98 10.75 6.12
CA GLU A 124 7.95 11.61 5.51
C GLU A 124 6.55 11.43 6.12
N SER A 125 6.35 10.44 6.97
CA SER A 125 5.02 10.07 7.46
C SER A 125 4.99 9.72 8.94
N GLY A 126 3.77 9.67 9.49
CA GLY A 126 3.49 9.28 10.86
C GLY A 126 2.01 9.51 11.20
N PHE A 127 1.64 9.23 12.45
CA PHE A 127 0.25 9.40 12.90
C PHE A 127 -0.29 10.82 12.65
N HIS A 128 0.55 11.86 12.77
CA HIS A 128 0.19 13.26 12.60
C HIS A 128 -0.13 13.62 11.14
N THR A 129 0.64 13.10 10.16
CA THR A 129 0.35 13.31 8.73
C THR A 129 -0.88 12.52 8.30
N GLY A 130 -1.09 11.32 8.86
CA GLY A 130 -2.31 10.53 8.69
C GLY A 130 -3.54 11.24 9.23
N PHE A 131 -3.44 11.84 10.42
CA PHE A 131 -4.52 12.60 11.05
C PHE A 131 -4.84 13.90 10.30
N ALA A 132 -3.86 14.59 9.74
CA ALA A 132 -4.06 15.78 8.92
C ALA A 132 -4.95 15.55 7.69
N ARG A 133 -5.03 14.29 7.21
CA ARG A 133 -5.91 13.88 6.12
C ARG A 133 -7.31 13.42 6.56
N LEU A 134 -7.62 13.51 7.86
CA LEU A 134 -8.92 13.10 8.41
C LEU A 134 -10.12 13.77 7.70
N PRO A 135 -10.09 15.09 7.37
CA PRO A 135 -11.19 15.76 6.66
C PRO A 135 -11.55 15.13 5.31
N GLU A 136 -10.60 14.48 4.66
CA GLU A 136 -10.76 13.87 3.33
C GLU A 136 -11.24 12.41 3.43
N ARG A 137 -11.11 11.78 4.60
CA ARG A 137 -11.31 10.34 4.80
C ARG A 137 -12.56 9.97 5.57
N VAL A 138 -13.22 10.94 6.22
CA VAL A 138 -14.43 10.69 7.01
C VAL A 138 -15.68 11.11 6.26
N PRO A 139 -16.83 10.45 6.47
CA PRO A 139 -18.09 10.95 5.96
C PRO A 139 -18.42 12.29 6.63
N LEU A 140 -18.93 13.25 5.83
CA LEU A 140 -19.35 14.60 6.26
C LEU A 140 -20.67 14.96 5.59
N ARG A 141 -21.68 14.08 5.73
CA ARG A 141 -22.97 14.20 5.05
C ARG A 141 -24.09 14.64 5.98
N THR A 142 -24.07 14.19 7.24
CA THR A 142 -25.14 14.40 8.23
C THR A 142 -24.61 15.15 9.44
N THR A 143 -25.50 15.69 10.27
CA THR A 143 -25.13 16.31 11.57
C THR A 143 -24.29 15.36 12.42
N GLN A 144 -24.66 14.08 12.47
CA GLN A 144 -23.92 13.08 13.24
C GLN A 144 -22.49 12.88 12.72
N ASP A 145 -22.26 12.93 11.41
CA ASP A 145 -20.91 12.81 10.85
C ASP A 145 -20.01 13.95 11.32
N TYR A 146 -20.53 15.19 11.36
CA TYR A 146 -19.80 16.33 11.92
C TYR A 146 -19.56 16.20 13.42
N GLU A 147 -20.50 15.67 14.18
CA GLU A 147 -20.30 15.40 15.61
C GLU A 147 -19.23 14.35 15.84
N ASN A 148 -19.22 13.26 15.04
CA ASN A 148 -18.18 12.24 15.07
C ASN A 148 -16.80 12.83 14.72
N TYR A 149 -16.75 13.66 13.68
CA TYR A 149 -15.52 14.37 13.30
C TYR A 149 -15.00 15.25 14.44
N ILE A 150 -15.86 16.05 15.06
CA ILE A 150 -15.52 16.90 16.21
C ILE A 150 -15.04 16.04 17.41
N ALA A 151 -15.65 14.87 17.63
CA ALA A 151 -15.22 13.96 18.69
C ALA A 151 -13.78 13.47 18.46
N ARG A 152 -13.41 13.09 17.25
CA ARG A 152 -12.04 12.72 16.88
C ARG A 152 -11.05 13.88 17.04
N LEU A 153 -11.45 15.11 16.64
CA LEU A 153 -10.61 16.29 16.88
C LEU A 153 -10.32 16.51 18.38
N ARG A 154 -11.30 16.29 19.24
CA ARG A 154 -11.15 16.40 20.69
C ARG A 154 -10.32 15.26 21.30
N ALA A 155 -10.34 14.08 20.69
CA ALA A 155 -9.57 12.93 21.14
C ALA A 155 -8.09 12.98 20.72
N PHE A 156 -7.73 13.84 19.78
CA PHE A 156 -6.39 13.90 19.20
C PHE A 156 -5.26 14.19 20.22
N PRO A 157 -5.43 15.03 21.26
CA PRO A 157 -4.38 15.23 22.27
C PRO A 157 -3.92 13.94 22.95
N LEU A 158 -4.87 13.10 23.37
CA LEU A 158 -4.55 11.81 23.99
C LEU A 158 -3.85 10.87 23.00
N TYR A 159 -4.33 10.81 21.77
CA TYR A 159 -3.73 10.00 20.72
C TYR A 159 -2.28 10.42 20.43
N ALA A 160 -2.01 11.72 20.35
CA ALA A 160 -0.66 12.26 20.15
C ALA A 160 0.24 12.00 21.37
N GLU A 161 -0.28 12.14 22.59
CA GLU A 161 0.45 11.87 23.83
C GLU A 161 0.88 10.41 23.92
N GLN A 162 -0.01 9.47 23.59
CA GLN A 162 0.31 8.03 23.57
C GLN A 162 1.46 7.71 22.61
N HIS A 163 1.48 8.30 21.41
CA HIS A 163 2.58 8.14 20.47
C HIS A 163 3.90 8.73 21.00
N ILE A 164 3.84 9.89 21.64
CA ILE A 164 5.02 10.50 22.28
C ILE A 164 5.59 9.59 23.38
N GLU A 165 4.74 9.01 24.23
CA GLU A 165 5.19 8.11 25.30
C GLU A 165 5.83 6.83 24.75
N ILE A 166 5.24 6.23 23.73
CA ILE A 166 5.82 5.05 23.06
C ILE A 166 7.18 5.40 22.44
N MET A 167 7.30 6.54 21.77
CA MET A 167 8.58 6.96 21.20
C MET A 167 9.61 7.34 22.26
N ARG A 168 9.22 7.79 23.44
CA ARG A 168 10.11 7.95 24.60
C ARG A 168 10.66 6.61 25.09
N GLU A 169 9.84 5.58 25.13
CA GLU A 169 10.30 4.21 25.39
C GLU A 169 11.27 3.75 24.28
N GLY A 170 11.00 4.10 23.03
CA GLY A 170 11.93 3.86 21.91
C GLY A 170 13.29 4.53 22.15
N ILE A 171 13.31 5.81 22.54
CA ILE A 171 14.54 6.52 22.90
C ILE A 171 15.27 5.80 24.03
N ALA A 172 14.56 5.40 25.08
CA ALA A 172 15.16 4.76 26.25
C ALA A 172 15.76 3.38 25.93
N THR A 173 15.23 2.69 24.93
CA THR A 173 15.63 1.30 24.57
C THR A 173 16.43 1.20 23.26
N GLY A 174 16.70 2.34 22.59
CA GLY A 174 17.53 2.39 21.38
C GLY A 174 16.76 2.13 20.07
N TYR A 175 15.44 2.12 20.11
CA TYR A 175 14.60 2.05 18.90
C TYR A 175 14.27 3.45 18.39
N VAL A 176 15.17 4.02 17.60
CA VAL A 176 15.04 5.37 17.04
C VAL A 176 15.45 5.39 15.57
N LEU A 177 14.83 6.29 14.81
CA LEU A 177 15.25 6.53 13.43
C LEU A 177 16.65 7.17 13.36
N PRO A 178 17.37 6.96 12.25
CA PRO A 178 18.60 7.68 11.96
C PRO A 178 18.40 9.19 11.88
N ARG A 179 19.33 9.95 12.45
CA ARG A 179 19.26 11.42 12.49
C ARG A 179 19.16 12.05 11.10
N ILE A 180 19.84 11.48 10.12
CA ILE A 180 19.88 12.04 8.76
C ILE A 180 18.49 12.10 8.11
N VAL A 181 17.62 11.15 8.39
CA VAL A 181 16.25 11.12 7.84
C VAL A 181 15.27 11.99 8.63
N MET A 182 15.71 12.49 9.78
CA MET A 182 14.94 13.43 10.60
C MET A 182 15.26 14.90 10.29
N GLU A 183 16.22 15.17 9.40
CA GLU A 183 16.54 16.54 8.99
C GLU A 183 15.38 17.14 8.19
N GLY A 184 14.83 18.26 8.68
CA GLY A 184 13.69 18.93 8.06
C GLY A 184 12.32 18.26 8.34
N TYR A 185 12.26 17.25 9.22
CA TYR A 185 11.01 16.56 9.57
C TYR A 185 9.95 17.49 10.16
N GLU A 186 10.39 18.57 10.85
CA GLU A 186 9.52 19.62 11.38
C GLU A 186 8.59 20.22 10.32
N SER A 187 9.00 20.23 9.07
CA SER A 187 8.19 20.75 7.95
C SER A 187 6.89 19.96 7.72
N THR A 188 6.80 18.73 8.23
CA THR A 188 5.56 17.92 8.19
C THR A 188 4.57 18.32 9.31
N ILE A 189 5.01 19.10 10.30
CA ILE A 189 4.25 19.50 11.48
C ILE A 189 3.87 20.98 11.44
N GLU A 190 4.79 21.83 11.02
CA GLU A 190 4.65 23.31 11.00
C GLU A 190 3.38 23.83 10.33
N PRO A 191 2.89 23.27 9.20
CA PRO A 191 1.65 23.73 8.57
C PRO A 191 0.41 23.63 9.46
N HIS A 192 0.48 22.88 10.56
CA HIS A 192 -0.62 22.68 11.51
C HIS A 192 -0.51 23.58 12.75
N LEU A 193 0.56 24.39 12.87
CA LEU A 193 0.79 25.32 13.98
C LEU A 193 0.23 26.71 13.68
N VAL A 194 -1.03 26.78 13.27
CA VAL A 194 -1.67 28.02 12.85
C VAL A 194 -2.16 28.84 14.07
N ASP A 195 -2.16 30.17 13.93
CA ASP A 195 -2.76 31.08 14.91
C ASP A 195 -4.24 31.36 14.58
N ASP A 196 -4.60 31.40 13.31
CA ASP A 196 -5.98 31.52 12.85
C ASP A 196 -6.53 30.13 12.49
N VAL A 197 -7.52 29.67 13.26
CA VAL A 197 -8.19 28.37 13.07
C VAL A 197 -8.77 28.24 11.65
N SER A 198 -9.20 29.34 11.02
CA SER A 198 -9.78 29.29 9.67
C SER A 198 -8.79 28.88 8.59
N THR A 199 -7.49 28.96 8.84
CA THR A 199 -6.44 28.52 7.94
C THR A 199 -6.02 27.06 8.13
N SER A 200 -6.55 26.41 9.17
CA SER A 200 -6.28 24.99 9.44
C SER A 200 -6.97 24.08 8.43
N VAL A 201 -6.27 23.02 7.98
CA VAL A 201 -6.86 21.97 7.13
C VAL A 201 -8.10 21.33 7.78
N PHE A 202 -8.12 21.26 9.11
CA PHE A 202 -9.24 20.72 9.90
C PHE A 202 -10.47 21.60 9.88
N TRP A 203 -10.36 22.88 9.47
CA TRP A 203 -11.49 23.79 9.35
C TRP A 203 -12.28 23.62 8.06
N LYS A 204 -11.65 23.13 7.00
CA LYS A 204 -12.29 22.95 5.67
C LYS A 204 -13.72 22.39 5.71
N PRO A 205 -14.03 21.31 6.49
CA PRO A 205 -15.39 20.78 6.54
C PRO A 205 -16.46 21.76 7.03
N PHE A 206 -16.08 22.80 7.77
CA PHE A 206 -17.00 23.78 8.35
C PHE A 206 -17.22 25.02 7.47
N GLU A 207 -16.47 25.16 6.37
CA GLU A 207 -16.67 26.24 5.39
C GLU A 207 -18.01 26.08 4.66
N SER A 208 -18.36 24.84 4.29
CA SER A 208 -19.62 24.51 3.64
C SER A 208 -20.17 23.17 4.17
N PHE A 209 -21.48 23.10 4.37
CA PHE A 209 -22.15 21.91 4.84
C PHE A 209 -22.91 21.22 3.71
N SER A 210 -23.06 19.90 3.82
CA SER A 210 -23.96 19.12 2.98
C SER A 210 -25.39 19.60 3.13
N ASN A 211 -26.21 19.53 2.08
CA ASN A 211 -27.64 19.86 2.12
C ASN A 211 -28.45 19.00 3.11
N ALA A 212 -27.92 17.89 3.57
CA ALA A 212 -28.54 17.03 4.57
C ALA A 212 -28.30 17.51 6.02
N VAL A 213 -27.43 18.51 6.23
CA VAL A 213 -27.23 19.14 7.54
C VAL A 213 -28.17 20.33 7.66
N PRO A 214 -29.10 20.35 8.62
CA PRO A 214 -30.03 21.47 8.80
C PRO A 214 -29.30 22.80 9.04
N GLU A 215 -29.74 23.88 8.41
CA GLU A 215 -29.13 25.21 8.53
C GLU A 215 -29.05 25.69 10.01
N ALA A 216 -30.03 25.31 10.81
CA ALA A 216 -30.05 25.62 12.24
C ALA A 216 -28.87 25.01 13.04
N GLU A 217 -28.25 23.96 12.53
CA GLU A 217 -27.10 23.28 13.14
C GLU A 217 -25.75 23.89 12.71
N HIS A 218 -25.69 24.61 11.59
CA HIS A 218 -24.44 25.08 11.01
C HIS A 218 -23.59 25.89 11.97
N GLU A 219 -24.21 26.87 12.66
CA GLU A 219 -23.47 27.74 13.59
C GLU A 219 -23.00 26.95 14.82
N ARG A 220 -23.82 26.06 15.37
CA ARG A 220 -23.44 25.20 16.48
C ARG A 220 -22.24 24.32 16.12
N LEU A 221 -22.27 23.69 14.95
CA LEU A 221 -21.18 22.83 14.48
C LEU A 221 -19.90 23.63 14.21
N ARG A 222 -20.01 24.84 13.61
CA ARG A 222 -18.85 25.73 13.44
C ARG A 222 -18.20 26.10 14.76
N GLN A 223 -18.99 26.51 15.76
CA GLN A 223 -18.46 26.86 17.08
C GLN A 223 -17.80 25.66 17.77
N ALA A 224 -18.42 24.49 17.68
CA ALA A 224 -17.89 23.26 18.27
C ALA A 224 -16.59 22.81 17.57
N GLY A 225 -16.54 22.90 16.23
CA GLY A 225 -15.37 22.58 15.41
C GLY A 225 -14.22 23.56 15.68
N MET A 226 -14.51 24.87 15.71
CA MET A 226 -13.51 25.90 16.01
C MET A 226 -12.90 25.68 17.42
N GLY A 227 -13.73 25.39 18.42
CA GLY A 227 -13.26 25.07 19.76
C GLY A 227 -12.40 23.81 19.79
N ALA A 228 -12.81 22.73 19.08
CA ALA A 228 -12.06 21.49 19.02
C ALA A 228 -10.67 21.68 18.37
N ILE A 229 -10.59 22.43 17.27
CA ILE A 229 -9.32 22.70 16.60
C ILE A 229 -8.41 23.58 17.48
N ARG A 230 -8.94 24.69 17.98
CA ARG A 230 -8.17 25.65 18.79
C ARG A 230 -7.64 25.06 20.09
N ASP A 231 -8.51 24.34 20.81
CA ASP A 231 -8.26 23.94 22.20
C ASP A 231 -7.65 22.52 22.31
N ASN A 232 -7.72 21.72 21.22
CA ASN A 232 -7.20 20.33 21.21
C ASN A 232 -6.18 20.08 20.10
N VAL A 233 -6.55 20.31 18.82
CA VAL A 233 -5.68 19.91 17.70
C VAL A 233 -4.39 20.70 17.66
N ILE A 234 -4.48 22.04 17.64
CA ILE A 234 -3.29 22.91 17.56
C ILE A 234 -2.34 22.71 18.76
N PRO A 235 -2.82 22.64 20.03
CA PRO A 235 -1.96 22.33 21.16
C PRO A 235 -1.27 20.98 21.08
N ALA A 236 -1.95 19.94 20.56
CA ALA A 236 -1.35 18.62 20.37
C ALA A 236 -0.24 18.63 19.30
N TYR A 237 -0.43 19.30 18.16
CA TYR A 237 0.63 19.49 17.18
C TYR A 237 1.81 20.30 17.75
N ARG A 238 1.56 21.30 18.62
CA ARG A 238 2.64 22.02 19.31
C ARG A 238 3.41 21.15 20.29
N ALA A 239 2.73 20.22 20.98
CA ALA A 239 3.39 19.25 21.85
C ALA A 239 4.24 18.27 21.05
N TRP A 240 3.70 17.75 19.94
CA TRP A 240 4.41 16.91 19.00
C TRP A 240 5.65 17.58 18.41
N TYR A 241 5.52 18.82 17.93
CA TYR A 241 6.62 19.64 17.40
C TYR A 241 7.78 19.78 18.40
N ARG A 242 7.44 20.11 19.66
CA ARG A 242 8.46 20.23 20.72
C ARG A 242 9.12 18.90 21.01
N PHE A 243 8.35 17.82 21.14
CA PHE A 243 8.91 16.50 21.36
C PHE A 243 9.90 16.10 20.25
N ILE A 244 9.55 16.33 19.00
CA ILE A 244 10.44 16.02 17.86
C ILE A 244 11.74 16.82 17.94
N LEU A 245 11.67 18.12 18.17
CA LEU A 245 12.86 18.99 18.19
C LEU A 245 13.70 18.85 19.46
N ASP A 246 13.07 18.75 20.61
CA ASP A 246 13.74 18.85 21.90
C ASP A 246 14.18 17.48 22.45
N GLU A 247 13.49 16.38 22.07
CA GLU A 247 13.74 15.05 22.61
C GLU A 247 14.16 14.04 21.54
N TYR A 248 13.38 13.88 20.46
CA TYR A 248 13.56 12.79 19.51
C TYR A 248 14.78 12.99 18.59
N ILE A 249 14.86 14.11 17.88
CA ILE A 249 16.00 14.42 16.99
C ILE A 249 17.34 14.42 17.73
N PRO A 250 17.48 15.01 18.92
CA PRO A 250 18.73 14.91 19.69
C PRO A 250 19.13 13.47 20.05
N SER A 251 18.13 12.59 20.22
CA SER A 251 18.32 11.16 20.57
C SER A 251 18.43 10.23 19.34
N ALA A 252 18.19 10.73 18.13
CA ALA A 252 18.19 9.96 16.91
C ALA A 252 19.58 9.35 16.60
N SER A 253 19.59 8.13 16.04
CA SER A 253 20.81 7.36 15.77
C SER A 253 21.73 8.08 14.75
N PRO A 254 23.05 8.08 14.95
CA PRO A 254 23.99 8.48 13.91
C PRO A 254 24.20 7.41 12.83
N ILE A 255 23.72 6.20 13.02
CA ILE A 255 23.90 5.03 12.14
C ILE A 255 22.58 4.78 11.40
N ILE A 256 22.68 4.38 10.11
CA ILE A 256 21.54 4.26 9.21
C ILE A 256 21.00 2.84 9.04
N GLY A 257 21.79 1.81 9.35
CA GLY A 257 21.41 0.42 9.12
C GLY A 257 20.38 -0.09 10.13
N ALA A 258 19.36 -0.79 9.67
CA ALA A 258 18.41 -1.48 10.55
C ALA A 258 19.09 -2.55 11.40
N SER A 259 20.19 -3.16 10.88
CA SER A 259 21.04 -4.11 11.62
C SER A 259 21.64 -3.55 12.92
N GLU A 260 21.66 -2.25 13.09
CA GLU A 260 22.18 -1.57 14.28
C GLU A 260 21.11 -1.38 15.39
N LEU A 261 19.86 -1.67 15.11
CA LEU A 261 18.80 -1.73 16.12
C LEU A 261 19.00 -2.93 17.04
N PRO A 262 18.43 -2.94 18.24
CA PRO A 262 18.40 -4.15 19.06
C PRO A 262 17.79 -5.34 18.29
N ASN A 263 18.52 -6.47 18.20
CA ASN A 263 18.21 -7.61 17.33
C ASN A 263 18.02 -7.24 15.84
N GLY A 264 18.73 -6.20 15.39
CA GLY A 264 18.47 -5.56 14.11
C GLY A 264 18.81 -6.42 12.89
N THR A 265 19.78 -7.35 12.99
CA THR A 265 20.10 -8.28 11.90
C THR A 265 18.93 -9.24 11.66
N GLU A 266 18.45 -9.90 12.71
CA GLU A 266 17.30 -10.80 12.65
C GLU A 266 16.02 -10.05 12.25
N TYR A 267 15.87 -8.81 12.71
CA TYR A 267 14.78 -7.94 12.32
C TYR A 267 14.82 -7.63 10.82
N TYR A 268 15.98 -7.26 10.27
CA TYR A 268 16.07 -6.99 8.83
C TYR A 268 15.86 -8.25 7.98
N GLU A 269 16.36 -9.41 8.39
CA GLU A 269 16.06 -10.70 7.74
C GLU A 269 14.57 -11.02 7.75
N TYR A 270 13.86 -10.72 8.85
CA TYR A 270 12.41 -10.82 8.89
C TYR A 270 11.76 -9.85 7.90
N LEU A 271 12.17 -8.57 7.86
CA LEU A 271 11.60 -7.57 6.95
C LEU A 271 11.79 -7.96 5.47
N VAL A 272 12.92 -8.54 5.09
CA VAL A 272 13.15 -9.06 3.74
C VAL A 272 12.10 -10.11 3.38
N ARG A 273 11.88 -11.12 4.24
CA ARG A 273 10.86 -12.16 4.02
C ARG A 273 9.44 -11.59 4.07
N HIS A 274 9.17 -10.67 4.99
CA HIS A 274 7.87 -10.02 5.10
C HIS A 274 7.50 -9.26 3.83
N HIS A 275 8.38 -8.38 3.33
CA HIS A 275 8.09 -7.52 2.19
C HIS A 275 8.16 -8.24 0.85
N THR A 276 9.04 -9.23 0.68
CA THR A 276 9.12 -10.03 -0.54
C THR A 276 8.13 -11.18 -0.59
N THR A 277 7.68 -11.65 0.57
CA THR A 277 6.86 -12.86 0.76
C THR A 277 7.56 -14.15 0.28
N LEU A 278 8.88 -14.13 0.15
CA LEU A 278 9.73 -15.24 -0.26
C LEU A 278 10.68 -15.64 0.88
N ASP A 279 11.10 -16.90 0.89
CA ASP A 279 12.13 -17.39 1.81
C ASP A 279 13.51 -17.13 1.19
N VAL A 280 13.95 -15.89 1.28
CA VAL A 280 15.22 -15.40 0.74
C VAL A 280 15.99 -14.62 1.81
N THR A 281 17.33 -14.69 1.71
CA THR A 281 18.24 -13.94 2.58
C THR A 281 18.52 -12.54 2.00
N PRO A 282 18.92 -11.56 2.84
CA PRO A 282 19.37 -10.26 2.36
C PRO A 282 20.52 -10.33 1.35
N GLN A 283 21.45 -11.29 1.50
CA GLN A 283 22.56 -11.47 0.57
C GLN A 283 22.07 -11.96 -0.80
N GLU A 284 21.17 -12.93 -0.85
CA GLU A 284 20.57 -13.40 -2.11
C GLU A 284 19.85 -12.28 -2.84
N VAL A 285 19.07 -11.45 -2.13
CA VAL A 285 18.39 -10.30 -2.70
C VAL A 285 19.39 -9.28 -3.27
N HIS A 286 20.49 -9.02 -2.54
CA HIS A 286 21.55 -8.13 -3.01
C HIS A 286 22.18 -8.64 -4.32
N ASP A 287 22.52 -9.92 -4.38
CA ASP A 287 23.14 -10.55 -5.55
C ASP A 287 22.19 -10.58 -6.76
N ILE A 288 20.90 -10.85 -6.54
CA ILE A 288 19.83 -10.70 -7.56
C ILE A 288 19.80 -9.26 -8.07
N GLY A 289 19.84 -8.29 -7.16
CA GLY A 289 19.86 -6.87 -7.51
C GLY A 289 21.02 -6.49 -8.42
N LEU A 290 22.25 -6.94 -8.08
CA LEU A 290 23.43 -6.71 -8.91
C LEU A 290 23.32 -7.35 -10.29
N ALA A 291 22.79 -8.57 -10.38
CA ALA A 291 22.59 -9.26 -11.65
C ALA A 291 21.56 -8.52 -12.54
N GLU A 292 20.45 -8.08 -11.96
CA GLU A 292 19.42 -7.31 -12.69
C GLU A 292 19.94 -5.93 -13.14
N VAL A 293 20.69 -5.23 -12.29
CA VAL A 293 21.34 -3.97 -12.67
C VAL A 293 22.27 -4.17 -13.87
N ALA A 294 23.09 -5.22 -13.88
CA ALA A 294 23.97 -5.53 -14.99
C ALA A 294 23.20 -5.87 -16.28
N ARG A 295 22.13 -6.67 -16.19
CA ARG A 295 21.26 -7.02 -17.32
C ARG A 295 20.61 -5.76 -17.94
N ILE A 296 19.96 -4.96 -17.09
CA ILE A 296 19.24 -3.76 -17.54
C ILE A 296 20.22 -2.74 -18.13
N ARG A 297 21.41 -2.58 -17.54
CA ARG A 297 22.47 -1.72 -18.08
C ARG A 297 22.83 -2.11 -19.51
N SER A 298 22.99 -3.40 -19.79
CA SER A 298 23.28 -3.89 -21.14
C SER A 298 22.18 -3.56 -22.14
N GLU A 299 20.89 -3.67 -21.74
CA GLU A 299 19.75 -3.29 -22.57
C GLU A 299 19.71 -1.77 -22.82
N MET A 300 20.01 -0.96 -21.80
CA MET A 300 20.10 0.50 -21.94
C MET A 300 21.21 0.92 -22.89
N GLU A 301 22.38 0.32 -22.80
CA GLU A 301 23.52 0.57 -23.69
C GLU A 301 23.20 0.21 -25.13
N ALA A 302 22.46 -0.87 -25.38
CA ALA A 302 21.99 -1.23 -26.73
C ALA A 302 21.05 -0.17 -27.31
N ILE A 303 20.21 0.47 -26.51
CA ILE A 303 19.35 1.59 -26.97
C ILE A 303 20.19 2.83 -27.29
N ILE A 304 21.22 3.12 -26.50
CA ILE A 304 22.15 4.24 -26.77
C ILE A 304 22.83 4.06 -28.13
N GLU A 305 23.26 2.82 -28.45
CA GLU A 305 23.81 2.47 -29.75
C GLU A 305 22.77 2.61 -30.87
N GLU A 306 21.52 2.12 -30.65
CA GLU A 306 20.41 2.21 -31.59
C GLU A 306 20.11 3.65 -32.01
N VAL A 307 20.09 4.58 -31.04
CA VAL A 307 19.81 6.01 -31.32
C VAL A 307 21.03 6.76 -31.88
N GLY A 308 22.19 6.11 -31.95
CA GLY A 308 23.43 6.69 -32.48
C GLY A 308 23.97 7.83 -31.63
N PHE A 309 23.82 7.80 -30.31
CA PHE A 309 24.35 8.83 -29.42
C PHE A 309 25.86 8.66 -29.26
N GLU A 310 26.61 9.71 -29.62
CA GLU A 310 28.07 9.75 -29.49
C GLU A 310 28.48 10.32 -28.12
N GLY A 311 28.53 9.49 -27.10
CA GLY A 311 28.89 9.90 -25.75
C GLY A 311 28.90 8.73 -24.77
N SER A 312 29.31 8.98 -23.54
CA SER A 312 29.25 8.02 -22.45
C SER A 312 27.81 7.81 -21.97
N PHE A 313 27.58 6.76 -21.21
CA PHE A 313 26.29 6.50 -20.54
C PHE A 313 25.86 7.70 -19.67
N ALA A 314 26.76 8.27 -18.90
CA ALA A 314 26.46 9.44 -18.06
C ALA A 314 26.03 10.66 -18.88
N GLU A 315 26.71 10.92 -20.02
CA GLU A 315 26.33 12.01 -20.93
C GLU A 315 24.97 11.76 -21.58
N PHE A 316 24.60 10.51 -21.83
CA PHE A 316 23.25 10.17 -22.32
C PHE A 316 22.18 10.41 -21.25
N LEU A 317 22.45 10.06 -19.98
CA LEU A 317 21.54 10.39 -18.87
C LEU A 317 21.33 11.89 -18.74
N ASP A 318 22.41 12.69 -18.87
CA ASP A 318 22.31 14.14 -18.81
C ASP A 318 21.54 14.72 -20.01
N PHE A 319 21.74 14.16 -21.20
CA PHE A 319 20.94 14.49 -22.39
C PHE A 319 19.44 14.24 -22.13
N LEU A 320 19.07 13.08 -21.61
CA LEU A 320 17.67 12.77 -21.28
C LEU A 320 17.06 13.69 -20.22
N ARG A 321 17.87 14.18 -19.29
CA ARG A 321 17.42 15.06 -18.20
C ARG A 321 17.28 16.52 -18.66
N THR A 322 17.95 16.95 -19.72
CA THR A 322 18.11 18.38 -20.02
C THR A 322 17.66 18.81 -21.41
N ASP A 323 17.56 17.88 -22.39
CA ASP A 323 17.16 18.26 -23.75
C ASP A 323 15.67 18.63 -23.78
N PRO A 324 15.34 19.86 -24.27
CA PRO A 324 13.97 20.36 -24.29
C PRO A 324 12.96 19.50 -25.06
N GLN A 325 13.41 18.65 -26.00
CA GLN A 325 12.52 17.78 -26.77
C GLN A 325 11.72 16.79 -25.89
N PHE A 326 12.19 16.54 -24.67
CA PHE A 326 11.58 15.56 -23.75
C PHE A 326 10.59 16.18 -22.76
N PHE A 327 10.37 17.49 -22.84
CA PHE A 327 9.53 18.19 -21.87
C PHE A 327 8.41 18.95 -22.57
N VAL A 328 7.33 19.18 -21.85
CA VAL A 328 6.21 20.00 -22.31
C VAL A 328 6.27 21.38 -21.67
N ASP A 329 5.64 22.37 -22.32
CA ASP A 329 5.62 23.74 -21.85
C ASP A 329 4.48 24.01 -20.85
N THR A 330 3.42 23.18 -20.84
CA THR A 330 2.23 23.41 -20.01
C THR A 330 1.74 22.16 -19.27
N PRO A 331 1.18 22.33 -18.06
CA PRO A 331 0.52 21.24 -17.33
C PRO A 331 -0.55 20.52 -18.16
N GLU A 332 -1.30 21.25 -18.98
CA GLU A 332 -2.36 20.69 -19.81
C GLU A 332 -1.82 19.74 -20.88
N GLU A 333 -0.65 20.03 -21.46
CA GLU A 333 0.01 19.15 -22.42
C GLU A 333 0.44 17.84 -21.77
N LEU A 334 1.03 17.88 -20.56
CA LEU A 334 1.41 16.68 -19.83
C LEU A 334 0.18 15.79 -19.52
N LEU A 335 -0.92 16.39 -19.06
CA LEU A 335 -2.16 15.66 -18.79
C LEU A 335 -2.80 15.08 -20.05
N LYS A 336 -2.72 15.78 -21.19
CA LYS A 336 -3.18 15.27 -22.48
C LYS A 336 -2.39 14.05 -22.92
N GLU A 337 -1.05 14.11 -22.80
CA GLU A 337 -0.19 12.98 -23.18
C GLU A 337 -0.43 11.78 -22.29
N ALA A 338 -0.48 11.95 -20.95
CA ALA A 338 -0.84 10.90 -20.01
C ALA A 338 -2.20 10.26 -20.34
N SER A 339 -3.20 11.09 -20.64
CA SER A 339 -4.54 10.62 -21.01
C SER A 339 -4.54 9.87 -22.36
N PHE A 340 -3.73 10.31 -23.32
CA PHE A 340 -3.61 9.65 -24.62
C PHE A 340 -2.96 8.27 -24.47
N ILE A 341 -1.88 8.14 -23.71
CA ILE A 341 -1.20 6.87 -23.44
C ILE A 341 -2.17 5.92 -22.71
N ALA A 342 -2.83 6.39 -21.67
CA ALA A 342 -3.83 5.62 -20.94
C ALA A 342 -4.93 5.09 -21.87
N LYS A 343 -5.45 5.94 -22.77
CA LYS A 343 -6.51 5.56 -23.71
C LYS A 343 -6.03 4.60 -24.82
N LYS A 344 -4.76 4.68 -25.22
CA LYS A 344 -4.14 3.67 -26.10
C LYS A 344 -4.17 2.29 -25.45
N MET A 345 -3.78 2.21 -24.16
CA MET A 345 -3.77 0.95 -23.44
C MET A 345 -5.17 0.41 -23.15
N ASP A 346 -6.16 1.26 -22.85
CA ASP A 346 -7.56 0.84 -22.74
C ASP A 346 -8.03 0.02 -23.95
N GLY A 347 -7.65 0.44 -25.16
CA GLY A 347 -7.99 -0.26 -26.40
C GLY A 347 -7.32 -1.62 -26.57
N LYS A 348 -6.29 -1.90 -25.76
CA LYS A 348 -5.54 -3.17 -25.77
C LYS A 348 -5.99 -4.15 -24.68
N LEU A 349 -6.65 -3.67 -23.62
CA LEU A 349 -7.01 -4.50 -22.47
C LEU A 349 -7.69 -5.82 -22.83
N PRO A 350 -8.69 -5.88 -23.76
CA PRO A 350 -9.35 -7.15 -24.08
C PRO A 350 -8.43 -8.21 -24.72
N THR A 351 -7.25 -7.81 -25.21
CA THR A 351 -6.25 -8.74 -25.74
C THR A 351 -5.50 -9.47 -24.63
N TYR A 352 -5.37 -8.83 -23.47
CA TYR A 352 -4.55 -9.31 -22.36
C TYR A 352 -5.36 -9.74 -21.12
N PHE A 353 -6.62 -9.35 -21.01
CA PHE A 353 -7.45 -9.59 -19.83
C PHE A 353 -8.83 -10.13 -20.19
N LYS A 354 -9.32 -11.12 -19.46
CA LYS A 354 -10.68 -11.66 -19.57
C LYS A 354 -11.67 -10.75 -18.86
N THR A 355 -11.37 -10.41 -17.61
CA THR A 355 -12.22 -9.59 -16.76
C THR A 355 -11.67 -8.16 -16.68
N LEU A 356 -12.56 -7.19 -16.88
CA LEU A 356 -12.26 -5.78 -16.78
C LEU A 356 -13.10 -5.14 -15.68
N PRO A 357 -12.56 -4.20 -14.88
CA PRO A 357 -13.29 -3.59 -13.79
C PRO A 357 -14.46 -2.72 -14.28
N ARG A 358 -15.53 -2.69 -13.50
CA ARG A 358 -16.68 -1.76 -13.71
C ARG A 358 -16.35 -0.34 -13.30
N LEU A 359 -15.46 -0.16 -12.31
CA LEU A 359 -15.04 1.14 -11.84
C LEU A 359 -14.17 1.84 -12.90
N PRO A 360 -14.58 3.01 -13.43
CA PRO A 360 -13.72 3.78 -14.32
C PRO A 360 -12.61 4.51 -13.57
N TYR A 361 -11.66 5.06 -14.31
CA TYR A 361 -10.66 5.99 -13.77
C TYR A 361 -10.59 7.28 -14.58
N GLY A 362 -10.02 8.32 -13.97
CA GLY A 362 -9.67 9.57 -14.59
C GLY A 362 -8.19 9.87 -14.48
N VAL A 363 -7.70 10.75 -15.34
CA VAL A 363 -6.35 11.36 -15.23
C VAL A 363 -6.54 12.78 -14.71
N ALA A 364 -5.85 13.10 -13.61
CA ALA A 364 -5.98 14.39 -12.96
C ALA A 364 -4.62 14.91 -12.45
N PRO A 365 -4.41 16.22 -12.29
CA PRO A 365 -3.20 16.72 -11.68
C PRO A 365 -3.15 16.39 -10.19
N VAL A 366 -1.94 16.19 -9.66
CA VAL A 366 -1.73 16.21 -8.22
C VAL A 366 -2.20 17.55 -7.66
N PRO A 367 -2.94 17.61 -6.54
CA PRO A 367 -3.37 18.87 -5.95
C PRO A 367 -2.20 19.83 -5.66
N ASP A 368 -2.34 21.08 -6.05
CA ASP A 368 -1.26 22.08 -6.02
C ASP A 368 -0.55 22.22 -4.66
N HIS A 369 -1.30 22.09 -3.56
CA HIS A 369 -0.76 22.27 -2.21
C HIS A 369 0.18 21.15 -1.75
N ILE A 370 0.13 19.96 -2.40
CA ILE A 370 1.03 18.83 -2.12
C ILE A 370 2.03 18.58 -3.26
N ALA A 371 1.74 19.06 -4.47
CA ALA A 371 2.51 18.79 -5.68
C ALA A 371 4.03 19.05 -5.55
N PRO A 372 4.51 20.12 -4.85
CA PRO A 372 5.94 20.38 -4.70
C PRO A 372 6.76 19.29 -3.98
N LYS A 373 6.09 18.49 -3.12
CA LYS A 373 6.73 17.41 -2.34
C LYS A 373 6.20 16.03 -2.74
N TYR A 374 5.48 15.93 -3.87
CA TYR A 374 4.86 14.70 -4.32
C TYR A 374 5.70 14.03 -5.42
N THR A 375 5.57 12.70 -5.53
CA THR A 375 6.20 11.90 -6.61
C THR A 375 5.69 12.29 -8.00
N ALA A 376 6.25 11.72 -9.06
CA ALA A 376 5.86 11.97 -10.45
C ALA A 376 4.38 11.66 -10.75
N GLY A 377 3.81 10.68 -10.09
CA GLY A 377 2.40 10.31 -10.18
C GLY A 377 2.04 9.21 -9.21
N ARG A 378 0.74 8.94 -9.05
CA ARG A 378 0.23 7.85 -8.22
C ARG A 378 -1.21 7.52 -8.56
N TYR A 379 -1.58 6.25 -8.44
CA TYR A 379 -2.98 5.86 -8.41
C TYR A 379 -3.62 6.20 -7.07
N VAL A 380 -4.78 6.81 -7.13
CA VAL A 380 -5.64 7.11 -5.98
C VAL A 380 -6.96 6.38 -6.16
N GLY A 381 -7.17 5.34 -5.33
CA GLY A 381 -8.37 4.53 -5.39
C GLY A 381 -9.62 5.28 -4.95
N ALA A 382 -10.76 4.92 -5.53
CA ALA A 382 -12.05 5.41 -5.06
C ALA A 382 -12.40 4.77 -3.71
N PRO A 383 -12.98 5.53 -2.76
CA PRO A 383 -13.54 4.94 -1.56
C PRO A 383 -14.66 3.95 -1.90
N LEU A 384 -14.77 2.86 -1.15
CA LEU A 384 -15.79 1.85 -1.36
C LEU A 384 -17.20 2.47 -1.29
N GLY A 385 -18.07 2.15 -2.27
CA GLY A 385 -19.42 2.72 -2.37
C GLY A 385 -19.47 4.21 -2.75
N SER A 386 -18.32 4.80 -3.15
CA SER A 386 -18.26 6.17 -3.66
C SER A 386 -18.84 6.28 -5.08
N THR A 387 -19.29 7.46 -5.44
CA THR A 387 -19.63 7.81 -6.82
C THR A 387 -18.45 8.43 -7.59
N GLN A 388 -17.27 8.49 -6.97
CA GLN A 388 -16.05 8.98 -7.59
C GLN A 388 -15.32 7.85 -8.31
N PRO A 389 -14.63 8.12 -9.43
CA PRO A 389 -13.76 7.14 -10.07
C PRO A 389 -12.45 6.99 -9.29
N GLY A 390 -11.64 5.98 -9.65
CA GLY A 390 -10.22 6.02 -9.33
C GLY A 390 -9.51 7.12 -10.12
N TYR A 391 -8.37 7.60 -9.63
CA TYR A 391 -7.58 8.62 -10.34
C TYR A 391 -6.13 8.18 -10.51
N TYR A 392 -5.63 8.31 -11.73
CA TYR A 392 -4.22 8.44 -11.99
C TYR A 392 -3.86 9.92 -11.82
N TRP A 393 -3.21 10.26 -10.71
CA TRP A 393 -2.67 11.58 -10.47
C TRP A 393 -1.32 11.74 -11.16
N VAL A 394 -1.19 12.79 -11.97
CA VAL A 394 0.05 13.16 -12.64
C VAL A 394 0.56 14.46 -12.03
N ASN A 395 1.81 14.47 -11.59
CA ASN A 395 2.39 15.65 -10.98
C ASN A 395 2.80 16.66 -12.06
N THR A 396 2.07 17.77 -12.13
CA THR A 396 2.30 18.86 -13.09
C THR A 396 3.18 20.00 -12.53
N TYR A 397 3.69 19.85 -11.32
CA TYR A 397 4.65 20.77 -10.72
C TYR A 397 6.06 20.50 -11.26
N ALA A 398 6.84 21.57 -11.56
CA ALA A 398 8.20 21.47 -12.09
C ALA A 398 8.29 20.60 -13.35
N LEU A 399 7.68 21.07 -14.46
CA LEU A 399 7.56 20.32 -15.73
C LEU A 399 8.91 19.89 -16.29
N GLU A 400 9.97 20.63 -16.02
CA GLU A 400 11.37 20.31 -16.33
C GLU A 400 11.89 19.04 -15.62
N SER A 401 11.12 18.52 -14.67
CA SER A 401 11.38 17.25 -13.98
C SER A 401 10.41 16.13 -14.41
N ARG A 402 9.62 16.35 -15.46
CA ARG A 402 8.56 15.45 -15.93
C ARG A 402 8.76 15.07 -17.38
N PRO A 403 9.80 14.27 -17.69
CA PRO A 403 10.12 13.94 -19.07
C PRO A 403 9.09 13.02 -19.69
N LEU A 404 8.76 13.27 -20.95
CA LEU A 404 7.81 12.49 -21.74
C LEU A 404 8.25 11.04 -21.93
N TRP A 405 9.53 10.77 -21.99
CA TRP A 405 10.05 9.41 -22.15
C TRP A 405 9.73 8.48 -20.97
N ALA A 406 9.53 9.02 -19.75
CA ALA A 406 9.15 8.24 -18.57
C ALA A 406 7.63 8.03 -18.45
N LEU A 407 6.83 8.89 -19.11
CA LEU A 407 5.38 8.95 -18.93
C LEU A 407 4.64 7.66 -19.31
N PRO A 408 5.01 6.93 -20.39
CA PRO A 408 4.35 5.68 -20.72
C PRO A 408 4.49 4.61 -19.63
N ALA A 409 5.68 4.41 -19.06
CA ALA A 409 5.91 3.45 -17.98
C ALA A 409 5.10 3.82 -16.74
N LEU A 410 5.13 5.10 -16.31
CA LEU A 410 4.34 5.59 -15.20
C LEU A 410 2.84 5.39 -15.41
N THR A 411 2.34 5.66 -16.63
CA THR A 411 0.92 5.48 -16.95
C THR A 411 0.48 4.02 -16.88
N LEU A 412 1.32 3.10 -17.38
CA LEU A 412 1.03 1.65 -17.30
C LEU A 412 1.06 1.13 -15.86
N HIS A 413 1.93 1.68 -15.02
CA HIS A 413 2.05 1.33 -13.60
C HIS A 413 0.83 1.82 -12.80
N GLU A 414 0.48 3.10 -12.92
CA GLU A 414 -0.52 3.75 -12.05
C GLU A 414 -1.95 3.59 -12.58
N ALA A 415 -2.15 3.64 -13.90
CA ALA A 415 -3.47 3.50 -14.50
C ALA A 415 -3.75 2.03 -14.88
N VAL A 416 -3.86 1.75 -16.18
CA VAL A 416 -4.11 0.41 -16.71
C VAL A 416 -2.90 -0.08 -17.52
N PRO A 417 -2.55 -1.35 -17.38
CA PRO A 417 -3.19 -2.41 -16.60
C PRO A 417 -2.71 -2.53 -15.15
N GLY A 418 -1.95 -1.54 -14.65
CA GLY A 418 -1.35 -1.56 -13.32
C GLY A 418 -2.33 -1.35 -12.16
N HIS A 419 -2.01 -0.41 -11.28
CA HIS A 419 -2.70 -0.24 -9.99
C HIS A 419 -4.20 0.01 -10.09
N HIS A 420 -4.68 0.78 -11.09
CA HIS A 420 -6.12 0.98 -11.23
C HIS A 420 -6.85 -0.33 -11.51
N LEU A 421 -6.41 -1.08 -12.54
CA LEU A 421 -7.08 -2.33 -12.92
C LEU A 421 -7.07 -3.33 -11.76
N GLN A 422 -5.92 -3.54 -11.13
CA GLN A 422 -5.75 -4.45 -10.00
C GLN A 422 -6.64 -4.07 -8.81
N ASN A 423 -6.61 -2.80 -8.38
CA ASN A 423 -7.36 -2.36 -7.20
C ASN A 423 -8.87 -2.30 -7.47
N ALA A 424 -9.29 -1.93 -8.68
CA ALA A 424 -10.70 -1.90 -9.04
C ALA A 424 -11.29 -3.32 -9.09
N LEU A 425 -10.60 -4.30 -9.69
CA LEU A 425 -11.03 -5.69 -9.67
C LEU A 425 -11.09 -6.24 -8.25
N ARG A 426 -10.08 -5.98 -7.41
CA ARG A 426 -10.08 -6.42 -6.01
C ARG A 426 -11.31 -5.95 -5.24
N GLN A 427 -11.79 -4.73 -5.47
CA GLN A 427 -13.01 -4.22 -4.82
C GLN A 427 -14.27 -5.00 -5.23
N GLU A 428 -14.25 -5.65 -6.39
CA GLU A 428 -15.37 -6.43 -6.93
C GLU A 428 -15.38 -7.90 -6.48
N LEU A 429 -14.35 -8.36 -5.76
CA LEU A 429 -14.25 -9.73 -5.20
C LEU A 429 -15.04 -9.85 -3.89
N GLU A 430 -16.37 -9.78 -3.98
CA GLU A 430 -17.26 -9.76 -2.80
C GLU A 430 -17.32 -11.09 -2.03
N ASP A 431 -16.92 -12.19 -2.67
CA ASP A 431 -16.90 -13.54 -2.08
C ASP A 431 -15.67 -13.81 -1.19
N LEU A 432 -14.65 -12.93 -1.26
CA LEU A 432 -13.46 -13.05 -0.41
C LEU A 432 -13.74 -12.53 1.01
N PRO A 433 -13.19 -13.17 2.05
CA PRO A 433 -13.25 -12.65 3.42
C PRO A 433 -12.71 -11.22 3.51
N ASP A 434 -13.30 -10.39 4.34
CA ASP A 434 -12.97 -8.95 4.42
C ASP A 434 -11.49 -8.69 4.74
N PHE A 435 -10.86 -9.55 5.55
CA PHE A 435 -9.43 -9.40 5.82
C PHE A 435 -8.57 -9.55 4.56
N ARG A 436 -9.02 -10.26 3.51
CA ARG A 436 -8.36 -10.35 2.20
C ARG A 436 -8.70 -9.18 1.30
N ARG A 437 -9.99 -8.82 1.21
CA ARG A 437 -10.45 -7.71 0.36
C ARG A 437 -9.77 -6.39 0.69
N PHE A 438 -9.52 -6.14 1.98
CA PHE A 438 -8.97 -4.88 2.48
C PHE A 438 -7.50 -4.96 2.92
N SER A 439 -6.81 -6.06 2.67
CA SER A 439 -5.38 -6.16 2.87
C SER A 439 -4.61 -5.90 1.57
N GLY A 440 -3.34 -5.54 1.70
CA GLY A 440 -2.40 -5.42 0.60
C GLY A 440 -1.16 -6.26 0.87
N ILE A 441 -0.56 -6.77 -0.19
CA ILE A 441 0.76 -7.42 -0.16
C ILE A 441 1.64 -6.64 -1.12
N ASN A 442 2.69 -6.01 -0.58
CA ASN A 442 3.53 -5.09 -1.35
C ASN A 442 4.15 -5.76 -2.57
N ALA A 443 4.74 -6.96 -2.42
CA ALA A 443 5.37 -7.66 -3.52
C ALA A 443 4.39 -8.02 -4.65
N TYR A 444 3.15 -8.37 -4.29
CA TYR A 444 2.10 -8.62 -5.27
C TYR A 444 1.67 -7.32 -5.99
N GLY A 445 1.38 -6.25 -5.24
CA GLY A 445 0.86 -5.01 -5.80
C GLY A 445 1.88 -4.26 -6.65
N GLU A 446 3.06 -4.05 -6.11
CA GLU A 446 4.15 -3.31 -6.78
C GLU A 446 4.83 -4.15 -7.86
N GLY A 447 4.95 -5.46 -7.63
CA GLY A 447 5.44 -6.41 -8.64
C GLY A 447 4.54 -6.45 -9.86
N TRP A 448 3.20 -6.42 -9.67
CA TRP A 448 2.24 -6.29 -10.76
C TRP A 448 2.41 -4.98 -11.53
N GLY A 449 2.52 -3.83 -10.83
CA GLY A 449 2.73 -2.53 -11.49
C GLY A 449 3.96 -2.54 -12.39
N LEU A 450 5.09 -3.06 -11.88
CA LEU A 450 6.33 -3.15 -12.64
C LEU A 450 6.25 -4.17 -13.79
N TYR A 451 5.56 -5.30 -13.59
CA TYR A 451 5.26 -6.25 -14.66
C TYR A 451 4.44 -5.60 -15.78
N CYS A 452 3.46 -4.75 -15.46
CA CYS A 452 2.64 -4.03 -16.43
C CYS A 452 3.47 -3.02 -17.25
N GLU A 453 4.50 -2.40 -16.67
CA GLU A 453 5.43 -1.57 -17.43
C GLU A 453 6.10 -2.40 -18.56
N LYS A 454 6.54 -3.63 -18.26
CA LYS A 454 7.15 -4.53 -19.24
C LYS A 454 6.13 -5.04 -20.28
N LEU A 455 4.89 -5.37 -19.84
CA LEU A 455 3.81 -5.78 -20.74
C LEU A 455 3.50 -4.72 -21.81
N GLY A 456 3.75 -3.44 -21.51
CA GLY A 456 3.63 -2.34 -22.45
C GLY A 456 4.49 -2.48 -23.72
N VAL A 457 5.59 -3.25 -23.68
CA VAL A 457 6.43 -3.54 -24.85
C VAL A 457 5.64 -4.40 -25.85
N GLU A 458 5.03 -5.49 -25.35
CA GLU A 458 4.21 -6.40 -26.15
C GLU A 458 2.93 -5.72 -26.66
N ALA A 459 2.35 -4.84 -25.84
CA ALA A 459 1.18 -4.05 -26.22
C ALA A 459 1.48 -2.95 -27.23
N GLY A 460 2.77 -2.67 -27.54
CA GLY A 460 3.19 -1.63 -28.48
C GLY A 460 2.86 -0.22 -27.98
N ILE A 461 3.00 0.01 -26.66
CA ILE A 461 2.77 1.32 -26.06
C ILE A 461 3.98 2.22 -26.23
N TYR A 462 5.19 1.70 -26.06
CA TYR A 462 6.45 2.41 -26.29
C TYR A 462 6.69 2.56 -27.79
N THR A 463 6.74 3.79 -28.27
CA THR A 463 6.78 4.10 -29.72
C THR A 463 8.13 4.64 -30.17
N THR A 464 9.00 4.97 -29.23
CA THR A 464 10.36 5.47 -29.49
C THR A 464 11.38 4.72 -28.64
N PRO A 465 12.67 4.65 -29.06
CA PRO A 465 13.74 4.11 -28.23
C PRO A 465 13.88 4.85 -26.89
N TYR A 466 13.58 6.15 -26.86
CA TYR A 466 13.63 6.95 -25.61
C TYR A 466 12.56 6.54 -24.60
N GLU A 467 11.34 6.25 -25.05
CA GLU A 467 10.29 5.71 -24.17
C GLU A 467 10.65 4.32 -23.64
N HIS A 468 11.27 3.49 -24.47
CA HIS A 468 11.77 2.18 -24.05
C HIS A 468 12.92 2.33 -23.02
N PHE A 469 13.82 3.28 -23.23
CA PHE A 469 14.85 3.63 -22.25
C PHE A 469 14.21 4.15 -20.95
N GLY A 470 13.12 4.90 -21.04
CA GLY A 470 12.33 5.36 -19.89
C GLY A 470 11.79 4.20 -19.03
N ARG A 471 11.24 3.17 -19.69
CA ARG A 471 10.83 1.93 -19.02
C ARG A 471 12.03 1.25 -18.34
N LEU A 472 13.14 1.12 -19.04
CA LEU A 472 14.37 0.56 -18.45
C LEU A 472 14.91 1.40 -17.29
N THR A 473 14.76 2.73 -17.32
CA THR A 473 15.12 3.61 -16.20
C THR A 473 14.28 3.27 -14.95
N TYR A 474 12.98 3.04 -15.10
CA TYR A 474 12.11 2.66 -14.00
C TYR A 474 12.41 1.24 -13.49
N GLU A 475 12.67 0.31 -14.39
CA GLU A 475 13.10 -1.04 -14.02
C GLU A 475 14.47 -1.02 -13.30
N MET A 476 15.45 -0.27 -13.81
CA MET A 476 16.76 -0.06 -13.21
C MET A 476 16.66 0.50 -11.80
N TRP A 477 15.83 1.51 -11.61
CA TRP A 477 15.59 2.09 -10.31
C TRP A 477 15.11 1.04 -9.29
N ARG A 478 14.14 0.19 -9.68
CA ARG A 478 13.62 -0.88 -8.82
C ARG A 478 14.65 -2.00 -8.60
N ALA A 479 15.48 -2.31 -9.58
CA ALA A 479 16.62 -3.24 -9.41
C ALA A 479 17.68 -2.68 -8.45
N ALA A 480 18.04 -1.40 -8.61
CA ALA A 480 18.99 -0.73 -7.74
C ALA A 480 18.52 -0.66 -6.27
N ARG A 481 17.20 -0.62 -6.01
CA ARG A 481 16.65 -0.71 -4.65
C ARG A 481 17.06 -1.99 -3.93
N LEU A 482 17.11 -3.13 -4.64
CA LEU A 482 17.56 -4.41 -4.05
C LEU A 482 19.00 -4.31 -3.52
N VAL A 483 19.85 -3.61 -4.25
CA VAL A 483 21.26 -3.42 -3.89
C VAL A 483 21.44 -2.41 -2.76
N VAL A 484 20.75 -1.26 -2.88
CA VAL A 484 20.93 -0.13 -1.95
C VAL A 484 20.30 -0.42 -0.59
N ASP A 485 19.11 -0.97 -0.54
CA ASP A 485 18.41 -1.30 0.71
C ASP A 485 19.19 -2.36 1.50
N THR A 486 19.52 -3.49 0.88
CA THR A 486 20.34 -4.54 1.50
C THR A 486 21.75 -4.06 1.82
N GLY A 487 22.32 -3.22 0.97
CA GLY A 487 23.61 -2.57 1.18
C GLY A 487 23.65 -1.77 2.48
N MET A 488 22.67 -0.90 2.69
CA MET A 488 22.61 -0.03 3.87
C MET A 488 22.20 -0.78 5.15
N HIS A 489 21.22 -1.68 5.05
CA HIS A 489 20.63 -2.31 6.23
C HIS A 489 21.33 -3.61 6.68
N TYR A 490 22.09 -4.26 5.79
CA TYR A 490 22.72 -5.54 6.09
C TYR A 490 24.25 -5.55 5.85
N LEU A 491 24.71 -4.89 4.75
CA LEU A 491 26.13 -4.93 4.37
C LEU A 491 26.93 -3.71 4.87
N GLY A 492 26.31 -2.81 5.63
CA GLY A 492 26.99 -1.67 6.26
C GLY A 492 27.38 -0.55 5.31
N TRP A 493 26.66 -0.38 4.17
CA TRP A 493 26.87 0.74 3.29
C TRP A 493 26.51 2.06 3.98
N SER A 494 27.28 3.09 3.68
CA SER A 494 26.91 4.45 4.03
C SER A 494 25.79 4.98 3.12
N ARG A 495 25.07 6.00 3.59
CA ARG A 495 24.09 6.73 2.77
C ARG A 495 24.71 7.23 1.44
N GLN A 496 25.96 7.73 1.47
CA GLN A 496 26.62 8.20 0.27
C GLN A 496 26.84 7.09 -0.77
N GLN A 497 27.20 5.88 -0.35
CA GLN A 497 27.32 4.73 -1.27
C GLN A 497 25.98 4.41 -1.93
N GLY A 498 24.86 4.50 -1.20
CA GLY A 498 23.52 4.34 -1.77
C GLY A 498 23.17 5.43 -2.78
N LEU A 499 23.45 6.70 -2.46
CA LEU A 499 23.25 7.84 -3.36
C LEU A 499 24.09 7.70 -4.65
N ASP A 500 25.37 7.37 -4.51
CA ASP A 500 26.28 7.22 -5.65
C ASP A 500 25.81 6.07 -6.56
N PHE A 501 25.45 4.92 -5.98
CA PHE A 501 24.96 3.78 -6.74
C PHE A 501 23.71 4.10 -7.57
N LEU A 502 22.74 4.82 -6.98
CA LEU A 502 21.53 5.25 -7.69
C LEU A 502 21.86 6.29 -8.78
N ALA A 503 22.75 7.24 -8.50
CA ALA A 503 23.13 8.29 -9.46
C ALA A 503 23.87 7.73 -10.68
N GLU A 504 24.73 6.72 -10.48
CA GLU A 504 25.51 6.07 -11.55
C GLU A 504 24.66 5.15 -12.44
N ASN A 505 23.55 4.65 -11.93
CA ASN A 505 22.75 3.62 -12.62
C ASN A 505 21.40 4.11 -13.13
N THR A 506 20.88 5.26 -12.69
CA THR A 506 19.53 5.74 -13.04
C THR A 506 19.54 7.15 -13.65
N ALA A 507 18.53 7.46 -14.46
CA ALA A 507 18.28 8.81 -14.97
C ALA A 507 17.44 9.69 -14.01
N LEU A 508 17.22 9.25 -12.76
CA LEU A 508 16.49 10.01 -11.75
C LEU A 508 17.19 11.34 -11.43
N SER A 509 16.43 12.33 -11.02
CA SER A 509 17.01 13.58 -10.53
C SER A 509 17.76 13.36 -9.21
N LEU A 510 18.80 14.17 -8.95
CA LEU A 510 19.54 14.05 -7.68
C LEU A 510 18.66 14.29 -6.45
N HIS A 511 17.63 15.11 -6.59
CA HIS A 511 16.64 15.34 -5.54
C HIS A 511 15.84 14.06 -5.26
N GLU A 512 15.35 13.39 -6.30
CA GLU A 512 14.61 12.14 -6.18
C GLU A 512 15.46 11.02 -5.57
N ILE A 513 16.71 10.89 -6.01
CA ILE A 513 17.68 9.94 -5.45
C ILE A 513 17.87 10.17 -3.95
N THR A 514 17.96 11.43 -3.52
CA THR A 514 18.11 11.78 -2.10
C THR A 514 16.87 11.40 -1.31
N THR A 515 15.69 11.80 -1.77
CA THR A 515 14.40 11.52 -1.11
C THR A 515 14.15 10.03 -1.01
N GLU A 516 14.44 9.27 -2.08
CA GLU A 516 14.25 7.82 -2.10
C GLU A 516 15.25 7.11 -1.18
N THR A 517 16.51 7.52 -1.16
CA THR A 517 17.51 6.93 -0.26
C THR A 517 17.10 7.13 1.21
N ASP A 518 16.62 8.32 1.58
CA ASP A 518 16.15 8.62 2.92
C ASP A 518 14.88 7.85 3.27
N ARG A 519 14.02 7.63 2.29
CA ARG A 519 12.85 6.75 2.43
C ARG A 519 13.27 5.31 2.73
N TYR A 520 14.25 4.74 2.00
CA TYR A 520 14.73 3.37 2.26
C TYR A 520 15.34 3.26 3.65
N ILE A 521 16.15 4.24 4.07
CA ILE A 521 16.72 4.27 5.42
C ILE A 521 15.62 4.24 6.50
N SER A 522 14.51 4.94 6.30
CA SER A 522 13.44 5.05 7.29
C SER A 522 12.37 3.94 7.19
N TRP A 523 12.41 3.14 6.13
CA TRP A 523 11.46 2.04 5.89
C TRP A 523 12.17 0.80 5.32
N PRO A 524 12.98 0.12 6.15
CA PRO A 524 13.82 -0.99 5.72
C PRO A 524 13.04 -2.12 5.05
N GLY A 525 13.58 -2.67 3.97
CA GLY A 525 13.04 -3.83 3.27
C GLY A 525 11.84 -3.55 2.35
N GLN A 526 11.07 -2.47 2.55
CA GLN A 526 9.88 -2.19 1.72
C GLN A 526 10.23 -2.02 0.23
N ALA A 527 11.35 -1.38 -0.05
CA ALA A 527 11.80 -1.10 -1.40
C ALA A 527 12.11 -2.37 -2.22
N LEU A 528 12.34 -3.51 -1.57
CA LEU A 528 12.63 -4.81 -2.21
C LEU A 528 11.40 -5.41 -2.91
N ALA A 529 10.21 -5.10 -2.42
CA ALA A 529 8.95 -5.69 -2.88
C ALA A 529 8.72 -5.54 -4.39
N TYR A 530 9.06 -4.39 -4.95
CA TYR A 530 8.83 -4.04 -6.36
C TYR A 530 9.49 -5.01 -7.32
N LYS A 531 10.81 -5.09 -7.28
CA LYS A 531 11.57 -5.89 -8.24
C LYS A 531 11.47 -7.38 -7.94
N MET A 532 11.46 -7.79 -6.67
CA MET A 532 11.25 -9.19 -6.31
C MET A 532 9.89 -9.72 -6.76
N GLY A 533 8.84 -8.89 -6.64
CA GLY A 533 7.51 -9.21 -7.15
C GLY A 533 7.46 -9.36 -8.68
N GLU A 534 8.05 -8.41 -9.39
CA GLU A 534 8.12 -8.47 -10.87
C GLU A 534 8.89 -9.68 -11.37
N ILE A 535 10.06 -9.96 -10.77
CA ILE A 535 10.89 -11.13 -11.13
C ILE A 535 10.05 -12.41 -10.98
N LYS A 536 9.34 -12.57 -9.86
CA LYS A 536 8.54 -13.77 -9.61
C LYS A 536 7.37 -13.90 -10.59
N ILE A 537 6.63 -12.82 -10.83
CA ILE A 537 5.50 -12.83 -11.80
C ILE A 537 6.02 -13.19 -13.20
N ARG A 538 7.16 -12.65 -13.61
CA ARG A 538 7.78 -12.95 -14.90
C ARG A 538 8.26 -14.40 -15.00
N GLU A 539 8.93 -14.90 -13.97
CA GLU A 539 9.35 -16.31 -13.88
C GLU A 539 8.18 -17.28 -14.00
N LEU A 540 7.08 -16.99 -13.29
CA LEU A 540 5.86 -17.79 -13.35
C LEU A 540 5.22 -17.74 -14.74
N ARG A 541 5.24 -16.58 -15.40
CA ARG A 541 4.76 -16.45 -16.77
C ARG A 541 5.61 -17.26 -17.76
N GLU A 542 6.94 -17.10 -17.72
CA GLU A 542 7.88 -17.82 -18.57
C GLU A 542 7.69 -19.34 -18.42
N ARG A 543 7.53 -19.84 -17.20
CA ARG A 543 7.25 -21.25 -16.92
C ARG A 543 5.90 -21.70 -17.49
N ALA A 544 4.83 -20.91 -17.33
CA ALA A 544 3.54 -21.23 -17.90
C ALA A 544 3.56 -21.24 -19.45
N GLU A 545 4.26 -20.31 -20.09
CA GLU A 545 4.48 -20.27 -21.54
C GLU A 545 5.25 -21.50 -22.03
N GLU A 546 6.28 -21.93 -21.29
CA GLU A 546 7.12 -23.09 -21.65
C GLU A 546 6.34 -24.41 -21.52
N GLU A 547 5.62 -24.60 -20.41
CA GLU A 547 4.95 -25.86 -20.13
C GLU A 547 3.63 -26.04 -20.87
N LEU A 548 2.87 -24.96 -21.11
CA LEU A 548 1.60 -25.01 -21.85
C LEU A 548 1.78 -24.88 -23.37
N GLY A 549 2.85 -24.24 -23.84
CA GLY A 549 3.11 -24.08 -25.27
C GLY A 549 1.95 -23.41 -26.01
N GLU A 550 1.34 -24.13 -26.95
CA GLU A 550 0.21 -23.63 -27.77
C GLU A 550 -1.10 -23.43 -26.96
N ASP A 551 -1.21 -24.05 -25.79
CA ASP A 551 -2.38 -23.94 -24.91
C ASP A 551 -2.26 -22.73 -23.96
N PHE A 552 -1.14 -22.02 -23.95
CA PHE A 552 -0.98 -20.80 -23.13
C PHE A 552 -1.87 -19.66 -23.62
N ASP A 553 -2.75 -19.16 -22.75
CA ASP A 553 -3.50 -17.92 -22.96
C ASP A 553 -3.11 -16.90 -21.87
N ILE A 554 -2.48 -15.80 -22.26
CA ILE A 554 -2.09 -14.73 -21.36
C ILE A 554 -3.26 -14.17 -20.54
N ARG A 555 -4.48 -14.25 -21.06
CA ARG A 555 -5.68 -13.77 -20.36
C ARG A 555 -6.06 -14.70 -19.21
N GLU A 556 -5.84 -16.02 -19.35
CA GLU A 556 -6.02 -17.00 -18.28
C GLU A 556 -4.97 -16.77 -17.18
N PHE A 557 -3.71 -16.55 -17.57
CA PHE A 557 -2.62 -16.25 -16.65
C PHE A 557 -2.93 -15.00 -15.81
N HIS A 558 -3.35 -13.90 -16.44
CA HIS A 558 -3.71 -12.68 -15.75
C HIS A 558 -4.98 -12.82 -14.90
N GLU A 559 -5.94 -13.65 -15.33
CA GLU A 559 -7.14 -13.95 -14.55
C GLU A 559 -6.79 -14.61 -13.22
N VAL A 560 -5.90 -15.63 -13.25
CA VAL A 560 -5.42 -16.29 -12.02
C VAL A 560 -4.75 -15.28 -11.07
N ILE A 561 -3.91 -14.41 -11.58
CA ILE A 561 -3.26 -13.38 -10.75
C ILE A 561 -4.31 -12.47 -10.11
N LEU A 562 -5.23 -11.90 -10.90
CA LEU A 562 -6.05 -10.78 -10.46
C LEU A 562 -7.32 -11.19 -9.68
N MET A 563 -7.96 -12.32 -10.08
CA MET A 563 -9.27 -12.69 -9.55
C MET A 563 -9.21 -13.43 -8.21
N ASN A 564 -8.01 -13.74 -7.73
CA ASN A 564 -7.80 -14.25 -6.37
C ASN A 564 -7.48 -13.16 -5.34
N GLY A 565 -7.39 -11.88 -5.79
CA GLY A 565 -6.96 -10.78 -4.92
C GLY A 565 -5.47 -10.87 -4.52
N PRO A 566 -4.98 -9.97 -3.66
CA PRO A 566 -3.59 -9.99 -3.23
C PRO A 566 -3.26 -11.27 -2.46
N VAL A 567 -2.22 -11.96 -2.89
CA VAL A 567 -1.68 -13.17 -2.23
C VAL A 567 -0.15 -13.07 -2.10
N PRO A 568 0.48 -13.78 -1.15
CA PRO A 568 1.92 -13.98 -1.13
C PRO A 568 2.42 -14.56 -2.46
N LEU A 569 3.64 -14.23 -2.86
CA LEU A 569 4.22 -14.73 -4.12
C LEU A 569 4.35 -16.27 -4.15
N THR A 570 4.52 -16.90 -2.99
CA THR A 570 4.51 -18.36 -2.87
C THR A 570 3.13 -18.96 -3.16
N VAL A 571 2.07 -18.32 -2.66
CA VAL A 571 0.69 -18.75 -2.97
C VAL A 571 0.36 -18.48 -4.44
N LEU A 572 0.84 -17.38 -5.01
CA LEU A 572 0.70 -17.11 -6.44
C LEU A 572 1.38 -18.20 -7.28
N GLU A 573 2.54 -18.67 -6.86
CA GLU A 573 3.23 -19.79 -7.52
C GLU A 573 2.37 -21.04 -7.54
N ASP A 574 1.82 -21.46 -6.39
CA ASP A 574 0.92 -22.62 -6.29
C ASP A 574 -0.31 -22.48 -7.22
N GLN A 575 -0.85 -21.28 -7.35
CA GLN A 575 -2.00 -21.00 -8.23
C GLN A 575 -1.64 -21.11 -9.73
N ILE A 576 -0.45 -20.66 -10.11
CA ILE A 576 0.01 -20.80 -11.50
C ILE A 576 0.40 -22.25 -11.80
N GLU A 577 0.96 -23.00 -10.85
CA GLU A 577 1.17 -24.44 -10.99
C GLU A 577 -0.15 -25.17 -11.23
N ALA A 578 -1.18 -24.84 -10.46
CA ALA A 578 -2.51 -25.41 -10.69
C ALA A 578 -3.11 -25.04 -12.06
N LEU A 579 -2.87 -23.82 -12.57
CA LEU A 579 -3.25 -23.42 -13.94
C LEU A 579 -2.56 -24.31 -14.98
N ILE A 580 -1.26 -24.56 -14.81
CA ILE A 580 -0.47 -25.41 -15.72
C ILE A 580 -1.01 -26.86 -15.67
N GLU A 581 -1.19 -27.43 -14.50
CA GLU A 581 -1.73 -28.78 -14.31
C GLU A 581 -3.14 -28.96 -14.91
N ASN A 582 -3.95 -27.89 -14.91
CA ASN A 582 -5.30 -27.86 -15.50
C ASN A 582 -5.29 -27.57 -17.03
N GLY A 583 -4.13 -27.61 -17.70
CA GLY A 583 -4.02 -27.40 -19.13
C GLY A 583 -4.31 -25.97 -19.58
N GLY A 584 -3.97 -24.96 -18.77
CA GLY A 584 -4.06 -23.55 -19.11
C GLY A 584 -5.45 -22.92 -18.89
N VAL A 585 -6.35 -23.58 -18.19
CA VAL A 585 -7.69 -23.05 -17.89
C VAL A 585 -7.73 -22.62 -16.41
N ALA A 586 -8.04 -21.35 -16.17
CA ALA A 586 -8.27 -20.86 -14.81
C ALA A 586 -9.49 -21.58 -14.19
N GLY A 587 -9.31 -22.16 -13.00
CA GLY A 587 -10.33 -22.95 -12.30
C GLY A 587 -11.43 -22.10 -11.67
#